data_a53cabf726ddee1ab8268a1f92634694
#
_entry.id   a53cabf726ddee1ab8268a1f92634694
#
_cell.length_a   1.000
_cell.length_b   1.000
_cell.length_c   1.000
_cell.angle_alpha   90.00
_cell.angle_beta   90.00
_cell.angle_gamma   90.00
#
_symmetry.space_group_name_H-M   'P 1'
#
loop_
_entity.id
_entity.type
_entity.pdbx_description
1 polymer ?
#
loop_
_entity_poly.entity_id
_entity_poly.type
_entity_poly.pdbx_seq_one_letter_code
_entity_poly.pdbx_strand_id
1 'polypeptide(L)'
;SRLIKEAREKGIVEINVRDFDTKIYALETHFQMKYHLKFIQVVPTDLIDSDEEKDEGLSRAGAAFIKQRLEKNSIIGVSWGRTLAQTIGCIENRRNTHSVFVPIVGGPSHVNTRYHVNTLVYELARKFGGSSQFVNATVVQESKALKEGISQSKYFSELHDYWSRLDLAIVGIGGKLTVKDSQWRDLITSDDYEDLEQREAIGDCCCRFVDRDGKVLKGSLYERTIGMDLTDLSRVPTSVGIARSKPKAKAILAMLKRGYINALITDEETALEILKISDDLYLQEYLA
;
A
#
# COMPACT_ATOMS: atom_id res chain seq x y z
N SER A 1 8.80 -32.53 -14.73
CA SER A 1 7.85 -33.40 -15.43
C SER A 1 8.16 -33.41 -16.94
N ARG A 2 7.88 -34.51 -17.63
CA ARG A 2 8.15 -34.67 -19.06
C ARG A 2 7.48 -33.61 -19.92
N LEU A 3 6.28 -33.16 -19.55
CA LEU A 3 5.52 -32.11 -20.24
C LEU A 3 6.21 -30.74 -20.22
N ILE A 4 6.84 -30.36 -19.10
CA ILE A 4 7.58 -29.09 -19.02
C ILE A 4 8.83 -29.12 -19.88
N LYS A 5 9.51 -30.29 -19.94
CA LYS A 5 10.69 -30.48 -20.82
C LYS A 5 10.31 -30.37 -22.29
N GLU A 6 9.22 -30.99 -22.66
CA GLU A 6 8.70 -30.99 -24.05
C GLU A 6 8.18 -29.59 -24.46
N ALA A 7 7.56 -28.86 -23.55
CA ALA A 7 7.13 -27.48 -23.78
C ALA A 7 8.30 -26.51 -23.94
N ARG A 8 9.43 -26.72 -23.23
CA ARG A 8 10.67 -25.93 -23.41
C ARG A 8 11.32 -26.26 -24.77
N GLU A 9 11.40 -27.53 -25.13
CA GLU A 9 12.00 -27.96 -26.40
C GLU A 9 11.22 -27.45 -27.62
N LYS A 10 9.91 -27.25 -27.48
CA LYS A 10 9.02 -26.69 -28.51
C LYS A 10 8.87 -25.16 -28.46
N GLY A 11 9.59 -24.47 -27.58
CA GLY A 11 9.49 -23.02 -27.45
C GLY A 11 8.13 -22.49 -26.92
N ILE A 12 7.27 -23.40 -26.42
CA ILE A 12 5.93 -23.01 -25.85
C ILE A 12 6.09 -22.39 -24.48
N VAL A 13 7.17 -22.72 -23.75
CA VAL A 13 7.51 -22.16 -22.45
C VAL A 13 8.95 -21.68 -22.49
N GLU A 14 9.15 -20.40 -22.42
CA GLU A 14 10.44 -19.78 -22.18
C GLU A 14 10.64 -19.59 -20.68
N ILE A 15 11.60 -20.30 -20.08
CA ILE A 15 11.98 -20.09 -18.70
C ILE A 15 13.14 -19.10 -18.72
N ASN A 16 12.85 -17.82 -18.66
CA ASN A 16 13.83 -16.80 -18.31
C ASN A 16 14.04 -16.86 -16.80
N VAL A 17 15.13 -17.50 -16.38
CA VAL A 17 15.71 -17.24 -15.06
C VAL A 17 16.35 -15.87 -15.21
N ARG A 18 15.71 -14.82 -14.73
CA ARG A 18 16.39 -13.54 -14.51
C ARG A 18 17.61 -13.86 -13.66
N ASP A 19 18.74 -13.22 -13.97
CA ASP A 19 19.92 -13.31 -13.14
C ASP A 19 19.49 -13.11 -11.71
N PHE A 20 19.68 -14.14 -10.88
CA PHE A 20 19.29 -14.11 -9.49
C PHE A 20 20.22 -13.12 -8.81
N ASP A 21 19.71 -11.91 -8.55
CA ASP A 21 20.47 -10.89 -7.86
C ASP A 21 20.60 -11.29 -6.38
N THR A 22 21.75 -11.86 -6.08
CA THR A 22 22.08 -12.33 -4.74
C THR A 22 22.09 -11.19 -3.72
N LYS A 23 22.44 -9.96 -4.16
CA LYS A 23 22.44 -8.77 -3.28
C LYS A 23 21.00 -8.38 -2.92
N ILE A 24 20.12 -8.29 -3.90
CA ILE A 24 18.69 -8.00 -3.66
C ILE A 24 18.05 -9.06 -2.77
N TYR A 25 18.31 -10.34 -3.03
CA TYR A 25 17.78 -11.42 -2.20
C TYR A 25 18.28 -11.36 -0.76
N ALA A 26 19.55 -11.04 -0.55
CA ALA A 26 20.12 -10.88 0.80
C ALA A 26 19.48 -9.67 1.50
N LEU A 27 19.25 -8.55 0.78
CA LEU A 27 18.55 -7.36 1.29
C LEU A 27 17.11 -7.70 1.71
N GLU A 28 16.37 -8.40 0.86
CA GLU A 28 15.02 -8.88 1.17
C GLU A 28 15.01 -9.77 2.41
N THR A 29 15.94 -10.71 2.50
CA THR A 29 16.10 -11.62 3.66
C THR A 29 16.38 -10.84 4.94
N HIS A 30 17.26 -9.85 4.89
CA HIS A 30 17.57 -8.97 6.02
C HIS A 30 16.33 -8.23 6.53
N PHE A 31 15.59 -7.58 5.63
CA PHE A 31 14.33 -6.89 5.97
C PHE A 31 13.29 -7.85 6.54
N GLN A 32 13.13 -9.02 5.92
CA GLN A 32 12.17 -10.02 6.35
C GLN A 32 12.44 -10.49 7.78
N MET A 33 13.70 -10.74 8.11
CA MET A 33 14.10 -11.14 9.46
C MET A 33 13.95 -9.98 10.46
N LYS A 34 14.44 -8.79 10.11
CA LYS A 34 14.48 -7.63 11.01
C LYS A 34 13.10 -7.12 11.37
N TYR A 35 12.16 -7.08 10.41
CA TYR A 35 10.82 -6.52 10.58
C TYR A 35 9.72 -7.60 10.63
N HIS A 36 10.09 -8.88 10.69
CA HIS A 36 9.15 -10.02 10.75
C HIS A 36 8.13 -10.03 9.60
N LEU A 37 8.60 -9.68 8.39
CA LEU A 37 7.72 -9.63 7.23
C LEU A 37 7.38 -11.03 6.72
N LYS A 38 6.14 -11.24 6.35
CA LYS A 38 5.69 -12.45 5.63
C LYS A 38 6.17 -12.48 4.19
N PHE A 39 6.37 -11.28 3.62
CA PHE A 39 6.83 -11.10 2.25
C PHE A 39 7.48 -9.73 2.10
N ILE A 40 8.53 -9.69 1.31
CA ILE A 40 9.09 -8.45 0.78
C ILE A 40 9.53 -8.69 -0.67
N GLN A 41 9.36 -7.69 -1.51
CA GLN A 41 9.97 -7.63 -2.83
C GLN A 41 10.62 -6.27 -3.00
N VAL A 42 11.92 -6.30 -3.27
CA VAL A 42 12.72 -5.12 -3.59
C VAL A 42 12.95 -5.10 -5.11
N VAL A 43 12.45 -4.07 -5.77
CA VAL A 43 12.67 -3.87 -7.20
C VAL A 43 14.04 -3.24 -7.40
N PRO A 44 14.96 -3.88 -8.14
CA PRO A 44 16.25 -3.28 -8.46
C PRO A 44 16.09 -1.94 -9.15
N THR A 45 17.00 -1.01 -8.92
CA THR A 45 17.01 0.32 -9.55
C THR A 45 18.38 0.63 -10.10
N ASP A 46 18.42 1.04 -11.38
CA ASP A 46 19.62 1.58 -11.97
C ASP A 46 19.72 3.10 -11.73
N LEU A 47 20.94 3.62 -11.65
CA LEU A 47 21.20 5.05 -11.44
C LEU A 47 20.65 5.95 -12.57
N ILE A 48 20.40 5.36 -13.74
CA ILE A 48 19.89 6.05 -14.92
C ILE A 48 18.36 5.98 -15.04
N ASP A 49 17.68 5.17 -14.20
CA ASP A 49 16.23 5.03 -14.26
C ASP A 49 15.55 6.34 -13.87
N SER A 50 14.61 6.76 -14.69
CA SER A 50 13.70 7.86 -14.36
C SER A 50 12.73 7.45 -13.24
N ASP A 51 12.12 8.45 -12.58
CA ASP A 51 11.10 8.17 -11.57
C ASP A 51 9.89 7.43 -12.14
N GLU A 52 9.55 7.69 -13.41
CA GLU A 52 8.49 6.98 -14.12
C GLU A 52 8.80 5.50 -14.32
N GLU A 53 10.03 5.15 -14.71
CA GLU A 53 10.49 3.77 -14.89
C GLU A 53 10.50 3.02 -13.56
N LYS A 54 10.97 3.66 -12.48
CA LYS A 54 10.93 3.11 -11.12
C LYS A 54 9.49 2.88 -10.65
N ASP A 55 8.58 3.84 -10.89
CA ASP A 55 7.15 3.70 -10.57
C ASP A 55 6.50 2.57 -11.36
N GLU A 56 6.86 2.38 -12.63
CA GLU A 56 6.36 1.29 -13.45
C GLU A 56 6.89 -0.07 -12.96
N GLY A 57 8.17 -0.17 -12.62
CA GLY A 57 8.78 -1.38 -12.04
C GLY A 57 8.08 -1.79 -10.75
N LEU A 58 7.88 -0.84 -9.83
CA LEU A 58 7.14 -1.05 -8.59
C LEU A 58 5.70 -1.51 -8.86
N SER A 59 5.03 -0.87 -9.81
CA SER A 59 3.63 -1.18 -10.15
C SER A 59 3.49 -2.59 -10.73
N ARG A 60 4.42 -3.02 -11.57
CA ARG A 60 4.47 -4.40 -12.10
C ARG A 60 4.71 -5.42 -10.99
N ALA A 61 5.63 -5.15 -10.06
CA ALA A 61 5.88 -6.01 -8.91
C ALA A 61 4.63 -6.13 -8.01
N GLY A 62 3.98 -5.02 -7.72
CA GLY A 62 2.71 -4.99 -6.97
C GLY A 62 1.60 -5.77 -7.66
N ALA A 63 1.46 -5.63 -8.98
CA ALA A 63 0.48 -6.36 -9.76
C ALA A 63 0.74 -7.89 -9.73
N ALA A 64 2.00 -8.29 -9.83
CA ALA A 64 2.40 -9.70 -9.74
C ALA A 64 2.07 -10.28 -8.36
N PHE A 65 2.37 -9.54 -7.29
CA PHE A 65 2.04 -9.94 -5.92
C PHE A 65 0.53 -10.14 -5.73
N ILE A 66 -0.29 -9.16 -6.14
CA ILE A 66 -1.75 -9.24 -6.03
C ILE A 66 -2.27 -10.48 -6.76
N LYS A 67 -1.80 -10.74 -7.99
CA LYS A 67 -2.19 -11.92 -8.79
C LYS A 67 -1.84 -13.23 -8.12
N GLN A 68 -0.70 -13.31 -7.44
CA GLN A 68 -0.23 -14.53 -6.76
C GLN A 68 -0.95 -14.77 -5.44
N ARG A 69 -1.28 -13.71 -4.69
CA ARG A 69 -1.84 -13.81 -3.34
C ARG A 69 -3.36 -13.80 -3.29
N LEU A 70 -4.01 -13.45 -4.39
CA LEU A 70 -5.46 -13.37 -4.43
C LEU A 70 -6.04 -14.78 -4.58
N GLU A 71 -6.68 -15.25 -3.51
CA GLU A 71 -7.34 -16.54 -3.44
C GLU A 71 -8.83 -16.42 -3.82
N LYS A 72 -9.49 -17.57 -4.05
CA LYS A 72 -10.92 -17.58 -4.31
C LYS A 72 -11.72 -17.21 -3.07
N ASN A 73 -12.79 -16.45 -3.27
CA ASN A 73 -13.73 -16.01 -2.24
C ASN A 73 -13.09 -15.15 -1.13
N SER A 74 -11.94 -14.52 -1.39
CA SER A 74 -11.27 -13.64 -0.43
C SER A 74 -11.94 -12.28 -0.34
N ILE A 75 -11.79 -11.62 0.80
CA ILE A 75 -12.18 -10.24 1.03
C ILE A 75 -10.93 -9.37 1.02
N ILE A 76 -10.86 -8.43 0.08
CA ILE A 76 -9.67 -7.61 -0.16
C ILE A 76 -9.97 -6.15 0.15
N GLY A 77 -9.27 -5.60 1.14
CA GLY A 77 -9.28 -4.19 1.47
C GLY A 77 -8.32 -3.40 0.59
N VAL A 78 -8.75 -2.25 0.11
CA VAL A 78 -7.95 -1.39 -0.77
C VAL A 78 -8.01 0.06 -0.27
N SER A 79 -6.85 0.70 -0.12
CA SER A 79 -6.78 2.14 0.04
C SER A 79 -6.76 2.84 -1.32
N TRP A 80 -6.50 4.15 -1.38
CA TRP A 80 -6.43 4.88 -2.62
C TRP A 80 -5.04 5.47 -2.88
N GLY A 81 -4.81 5.96 -4.08
CA GLY A 81 -3.62 6.71 -4.46
C GLY A 81 -3.06 6.33 -5.82
N ARG A 82 -2.16 7.18 -6.30
CA ARG A 82 -1.54 7.04 -7.63
C ARG A 82 -0.82 5.71 -7.80
N THR A 83 0.01 5.33 -6.84
CA THR A 83 0.78 4.07 -6.90
C THR A 83 -0.15 2.86 -7.02
N LEU A 84 -1.23 2.81 -6.24
CA LEU A 84 -2.19 1.70 -6.31
C LEU A 84 -2.94 1.69 -7.64
N ALA A 85 -3.32 2.86 -8.17
CA ALA A 85 -3.95 2.95 -9.48
C ALA A 85 -3.04 2.44 -10.61
N GLN A 86 -1.76 2.80 -10.58
CA GLN A 86 -0.76 2.30 -11.53
C GLN A 86 -0.57 0.79 -11.38
N THR A 87 -0.45 0.29 -10.15
CA THR A 87 -0.35 -1.15 -9.84
C THR A 87 -1.53 -1.94 -10.41
N ILE A 88 -2.75 -1.47 -10.15
CA ILE A 88 -3.98 -2.10 -10.65
C ILE A 88 -4.05 -2.02 -12.18
N GLY A 89 -3.56 -0.92 -12.76
CA GLY A 89 -3.43 -0.74 -14.22
C GLY A 89 -2.60 -1.85 -14.87
N CYS A 90 -1.50 -2.26 -14.24
CA CYS A 90 -0.61 -3.32 -14.71
C CYS A 90 -1.19 -4.74 -14.63
N ILE A 91 -2.38 -4.94 -14.07
CA ILE A 91 -3.02 -6.25 -14.01
C ILE A 91 -3.75 -6.52 -15.32
N GLU A 92 -3.22 -7.39 -16.16
CA GLU A 92 -3.76 -7.71 -17.49
C GLU A 92 -4.72 -8.91 -17.49
N ASN A 93 -4.55 -9.85 -16.56
CA ASN A 93 -5.27 -11.12 -16.58
C ASN A 93 -6.66 -11.02 -15.95
N ARG A 94 -7.63 -11.63 -16.62
CA ARG A 94 -8.98 -11.88 -16.09
C ARG A 94 -9.00 -13.28 -15.46
N ARG A 95 -8.92 -13.34 -14.13
CA ARG A 95 -9.08 -14.57 -13.37
C ARG A 95 -10.37 -14.47 -12.55
N ASN A 96 -11.24 -15.46 -12.64
CA ASN A 96 -12.47 -15.46 -11.83
C ASN A 96 -12.17 -16.01 -10.43
N THR A 97 -12.14 -15.13 -9.43
CA THR A 97 -11.86 -15.49 -8.05
C THR A 97 -13.10 -15.41 -7.14
N HIS A 98 -14.20 -14.81 -7.61
CA HIS A 98 -15.40 -14.53 -6.79
C HIS A 98 -15.08 -13.76 -5.49
N SER A 99 -13.98 -13.00 -5.48
CA SER A 99 -13.55 -12.22 -4.33
C SER A 99 -14.34 -10.93 -4.20
N VAL A 100 -14.38 -10.38 -2.98
CA VAL A 100 -15.03 -9.09 -2.69
C VAL A 100 -13.96 -8.03 -2.45
N PHE A 101 -14.00 -6.95 -3.20
CA PHE A 101 -13.07 -5.83 -3.04
C PHE A 101 -13.77 -4.68 -2.32
N VAL A 102 -13.18 -4.22 -1.23
CA VAL A 102 -13.79 -3.23 -0.35
C VAL A 102 -12.85 -2.05 -0.10
N PRO A 103 -13.36 -0.81 -0.09
CA PRO A 103 -12.56 0.34 0.31
C PRO A 103 -12.33 0.29 1.83
N ILE A 104 -11.08 0.55 2.24
CA ILE A 104 -10.73 0.64 3.68
C ILE A 104 -10.50 2.08 4.14
N VAL A 105 -10.79 3.04 3.28
CA VAL A 105 -10.71 4.48 3.53
C VAL A 105 -11.86 5.17 2.81
N GLY A 106 -12.25 6.34 3.29
CA GLY A 106 -13.16 7.22 2.56
C GLY A 106 -12.57 7.70 1.23
N GLY A 107 -13.42 8.17 0.32
CA GLY A 107 -12.98 8.67 -0.98
C GLY A 107 -12.33 10.05 -0.89
N PRO A 108 -11.32 10.35 -1.70
CA PRO A 108 -10.84 11.71 -1.87
C PRO A 108 -11.86 12.54 -2.69
N SER A 109 -12.15 13.78 -2.25
CA SER A 109 -13.25 14.57 -2.82
C SER A 109 -12.99 15.13 -4.22
N HIS A 110 -11.76 15.55 -4.54
CA HIS A 110 -11.41 16.26 -5.79
C HIS A 110 -10.26 15.63 -6.57
N VAL A 111 -9.90 14.40 -6.24
CA VAL A 111 -8.81 13.69 -6.91
C VAL A 111 -9.26 13.17 -8.27
N ASN A 112 -8.32 13.07 -9.18
CA ASN A 112 -8.52 12.35 -10.43
C ASN A 112 -9.24 11.02 -10.17
N THR A 113 -10.38 10.81 -10.82
CA THR A 113 -11.24 9.65 -10.65
C THR A 113 -10.49 8.31 -10.77
N ARG A 114 -9.38 8.28 -11.50
CA ARG A 114 -8.50 7.11 -11.62
C ARG A 114 -7.89 6.66 -10.29
N TYR A 115 -7.71 7.57 -9.33
CA TYR A 115 -7.08 7.30 -8.03
C TYR A 115 -8.11 7.10 -6.92
N HIS A 116 -9.39 7.33 -7.24
CA HIS A 116 -10.47 7.22 -6.26
C HIS A 116 -10.66 5.75 -5.83
N VAL A 117 -10.80 5.52 -4.53
CA VAL A 117 -10.89 4.17 -3.96
C VAL A 117 -12.01 3.33 -4.60
N ASN A 118 -13.17 3.91 -4.86
CA ASN A 118 -14.29 3.20 -5.50
C ASN A 118 -13.94 2.75 -6.93
N THR A 119 -13.17 3.56 -7.67
CA THR A 119 -12.66 3.16 -9.00
C THR A 119 -11.70 1.98 -8.87
N LEU A 120 -10.80 2.02 -7.88
CA LEU A 120 -9.81 0.96 -7.68
C LEU A 120 -10.45 -0.38 -7.31
N VAL A 121 -11.40 -0.38 -6.39
CA VAL A 121 -12.13 -1.63 -6.02
C VAL A 121 -12.97 -2.15 -7.17
N TYR A 122 -13.61 -1.27 -7.96
CA TYR A 122 -14.36 -1.65 -9.14
C TYR A 122 -13.46 -2.29 -10.22
N GLU A 123 -12.32 -1.68 -10.52
CA GLU A 123 -11.37 -2.20 -11.50
C GLU A 123 -10.80 -3.57 -11.08
N LEU A 124 -10.50 -3.75 -9.80
CA LEU A 124 -10.07 -5.06 -9.27
C LEU A 124 -11.18 -6.10 -9.42
N ALA A 125 -12.41 -5.76 -9.02
CA ALA A 125 -13.57 -6.67 -9.17
C ALA A 125 -13.75 -7.08 -10.64
N ARG A 126 -13.67 -6.13 -11.57
CA ARG A 126 -13.76 -6.39 -13.00
C ARG A 126 -12.65 -7.30 -13.53
N LYS A 127 -11.40 -7.08 -13.07
CA LYS A 127 -10.22 -7.87 -13.51
C LYS A 127 -10.23 -9.28 -12.93
N PHE A 128 -10.75 -9.47 -11.74
CA PHE A 128 -10.74 -10.76 -11.03
C PHE A 128 -12.12 -11.46 -10.99
N GLY A 129 -13.11 -10.98 -11.73
CA GLY A 129 -14.44 -11.62 -11.78
C GLY A 129 -15.10 -11.71 -10.41
N GLY A 130 -14.92 -10.68 -9.59
CA GLY A 130 -15.46 -10.56 -8.24
C GLY A 130 -16.54 -9.48 -8.14
N SER A 131 -16.84 -9.08 -6.93
CA SER A 131 -17.74 -7.97 -6.61
C SER A 131 -16.99 -6.86 -5.87
N SER A 132 -17.54 -5.66 -5.89
CA SER A 132 -16.97 -4.51 -5.15
C SER A 132 -18.01 -3.88 -4.25
N GLN A 133 -17.60 -3.46 -3.08
CA GLN A 133 -18.34 -2.53 -2.24
C GLN A 133 -17.82 -1.11 -2.50
N PHE A 134 -18.64 -0.10 -2.23
CA PHE A 134 -18.26 1.29 -2.39
C PHE A 134 -18.36 2.03 -1.06
N VAL A 135 -17.57 3.07 -0.88
CA VAL A 135 -17.71 4.03 0.19
C VAL A 135 -18.32 5.32 -0.37
N ASN A 136 -19.48 5.73 0.17
CA ASN A 136 -20.16 6.95 -0.22
C ASN A 136 -19.93 8.07 0.79
N ALA A 137 -18.68 8.22 1.20
CA ALA A 137 -18.24 9.24 2.13
C ALA A 137 -16.83 9.71 1.75
N THR A 138 -16.56 10.98 1.93
CA THR A 138 -15.21 11.54 1.81
C THR A 138 -14.33 11.04 2.94
N VAL A 139 -13.02 11.01 2.72
CA VAL A 139 -12.08 10.52 3.72
C VAL A 139 -12.05 11.42 4.97
N VAL A 140 -12.11 12.73 4.81
CA VAL A 140 -12.20 13.68 5.91
C VAL A 140 -13.58 14.32 5.90
N GLN A 141 -14.22 14.34 7.06
CA GLN A 141 -15.53 14.98 7.28
C GLN A 141 -15.36 16.38 7.85
N GLU A 142 -16.36 17.23 7.67
CA GLU A 142 -16.37 18.58 8.20
C GLU A 142 -16.37 18.62 9.74
N SER A 143 -16.91 17.59 10.38
CA SER A 143 -16.95 17.50 11.83
C SER A 143 -16.87 16.05 12.32
N LYS A 144 -16.45 15.89 13.59
CA LYS A 144 -16.49 14.61 14.31
C LYS A 144 -17.92 14.04 14.36
N ALA A 145 -18.92 14.87 14.63
CA ALA A 145 -20.32 14.44 14.71
C ALA A 145 -20.82 13.87 13.37
N LEU A 146 -20.44 14.49 12.24
CA LEU A 146 -20.79 13.98 10.92
C LEU A 146 -20.12 12.64 10.66
N LYS A 147 -18.82 12.51 10.97
CA LYS A 147 -18.10 11.22 10.84
C LYS A 147 -18.75 10.13 11.69
N GLU A 148 -19.11 10.44 12.92
CA GLU A 148 -19.78 9.49 13.83
C GLU A 148 -21.14 9.05 13.29
N GLY A 149 -21.95 10.01 12.83
CA GLY A 149 -23.25 9.72 12.22
C GLY A 149 -23.15 8.80 10.98
N ILE A 150 -22.18 9.05 10.10
CA ILE A 150 -21.90 8.18 8.94
C ILE A 150 -21.47 6.80 9.43
N SER A 151 -20.54 6.72 10.38
CA SER A 151 -19.99 5.46 10.88
C SER A 151 -21.03 4.57 11.60
N GLN A 152 -22.05 5.17 12.18
CA GLN A 152 -23.16 4.46 12.85
C GLN A 152 -24.30 4.08 11.89
N SER A 153 -24.25 4.53 10.64
CA SER A 153 -25.27 4.17 9.65
C SER A 153 -25.23 2.66 9.34
N LYS A 154 -26.40 2.08 9.04
CA LYS A 154 -26.50 0.67 8.64
C LYS A 154 -25.57 0.34 7.47
N TYR A 155 -25.53 1.22 6.49
CA TYR A 155 -24.65 1.08 5.33
C TYR A 155 -23.17 0.98 5.72
N PHE A 156 -22.70 1.81 6.66
CA PHE A 156 -21.31 1.80 7.08
C PHE A 156 -20.99 0.61 8.00
N SER A 157 -21.98 0.14 8.77
CA SER A 157 -21.85 -1.08 9.57
C SER A 157 -21.55 -2.29 8.68
N GLU A 158 -22.21 -2.42 7.54
CA GLU A 158 -21.94 -3.50 6.56
C GLU A 158 -20.49 -3.42 6.02
N LEU A 159 -19.98 -2.21 5.78
CA LEU A 159 -18.59 -2.02 5.36
C LEU A 159 -17.59 -2.40 6.47
N HIS A 160 -17.87 -2.05 7.72
CA HIS A 160 -17.07 -2.43 8.88
C HIS A 160 -17.03 -3.95 9.09
N ASP A 161 -18.12 -4.66 8.80
CA ASP A 161 -18.15 -6.12 8.86
C ASP A 161 -17.17 -6.74 7.86
N TYR A 162 -17.03 -6.16 6.68
CA TYR A 162 -15.98 -6.56 5.74
C TYR A 162 -14.58 -6.27 6.27
N TRP A 163 -14.36 -5.09 6.88
CA TRP A 163 -13.06 -4.73 7.43
C TRP A 163 -12.56 -5.71 8.50
N SER A 164 -13.48 -6.25 9.30
CA SER A 164 -13.15 -7.24 10.34
C SER A 164 -12.74 -8.61 9.81
N ARG A 165 -12.98 -8.88 8.53
CA ARG A 165 -12.81 -10.20 7.88
C ARG A 165 -11.89 -10.14 6.65
N LEU A 166 -11.05 -9.12 6.53
CA LEU A 166 -10.13 -9.01 5.41
C LEU A 166 -9.10 -10.13 5.42
N ASP A 167 -8.88 -10.75 4.26
CA ASP A 167 -7.81 -11.72 4.02
C ASP A 167 -6.53 -11.00 3.55
N LEU A 168 -6.70 -9.94 2.77
CA LEU A 168 -5.63 -9.13 2.20
C LEU A 168 -6.01 -7.64 2.28
N ALA A 169 -5.08 -6.82 2.72
CA ALA A 169 -5.16 -5.36 2.61
C ALA A 169 -4.05 -4.84 1.70
N ILE A 170 -4.41 -3.99 0.74
CA ILE A 170 -3.48 -3.37 -0.21
C ILE A 170 -3.46 -1.88 0.08
N VAL A 171 -2.32 -1.38 0.57
CA VAL A 171 -2.20 0.01 1.01
C VAL A 171 -1.03 0.73 0.35
N GLY A 172 -1.24 2.01 0.08
CA GLY A 172 -0.17 2.95 -0.20
C GLY A 172 0.36 3.55 1.12
N ILE A 173 1.58 4.06 1.08
CA ILE A 173 2.17 4.80 2.20
C ILE A 173 2.52 6.19 1.68
N GLY A 174 1.97 7.22 2.33
CA GLY A 174 2.26 8.63 2.08
C GLY A 174 3.52 9.06 2.84
N GLY A 175 4.27 9.99 2.28
CA GLY A 175 5.37 10.68 2.97
C GLY A 175 4.88 11.90 3.75
N LYS A 176 5.84 12.69 4.25
CA LYS A 176 5.51 13.96 4.92
C LYS A 176 4.65 14.83 4.02
N LEU A 177 3.56 15.31 4.57
CA LEU A 177 2.64 16.16 3.84
C LEU A 177 3.27 17.54 3.60
N THR A 178 3.27 18.00 2.35
CA THR A 178 3.68 19.34 1.98
C THR A 178 2.51 20.08 1.34
N VAL A 179 2.40 21.38 1.60
CA VAL A 179 1.32 22.23 1.05
C VAL A 179 1.28 22.20 -0.48
N LYS A 180 2.40 21.87 -1.13
CA LYS A 180 2.51 21.86 -2.60
C LYS A 180 2.02 20.58 -3.25
N ASP A 181 2.08 19.44 -2.56
CA ASP A 181 1.85 18.11 -3.17
C ASP A 181 0.44 17.55 -2.89
N SER A 182 -0.52 18.38 -2.61
CA SER A 182 -1.68 17.93 -1.91
C SER A 182 -2.77 17.35 -2.80
N GLN A 183 -2.73 16.04 -2.96
CA GLN A 183 -3.96 15.25 -3.09
C GLN A 183 -4.90 15.49 -1.88
N TRP A 184 -4.37 16.08 -0.83
CA TRP A 184 -5.05 16.43 0.41
C TRP A 184 -5.56 17.88 0.45
N ARG A 185 -5.17 18.74 -0.52
CA ARG A 185 -5.41 20.19 -0.51
C ARG A 185 -6.86 20.57 -0.17
N ASP A 186 -7.82 19.79 -0.68
CA ASP A 186 -9.23 20.07 -0.52
C ASP A 186 -9.88 19.24 0.61
N LEU A 187 -9.09 18.44 1.33
CA LEU A 187 -9.58 17.52 2.35
C LEU A 187 -9.25 17.95 3.77
N ILE A 188 -8.16 18.72 3.93
CA ILE A 188 -7.67 19.17 5.25
C ILE A 188 -7.53 20.68 5.28
N THR A 189 -7.71 21.24 6.47
CA THR A 189 -7.66 22.69 6.72
C THR A 189 -6.21 23.15 6.95
N SER A 190 -6.00 24.48 6.98
CA SER A 190 -4.72 25.08 7.39
C SER A 190 -4.33 24.62 8.81
N ASP A 191 -5.30 24.59 9.71
CA ASP A 191 -5.07 24.20 11.11
C ASP A 191 -4.65 22.73 11.22
N ASP A 192 -5.21 21.84 10.35
CA ASP A 192 -4.78 20.45 10.26
C ASP A 192 -3.32 20.33 9.79
N TYR A 193 -2.91 21.16 8.84
CA TYR A 193 -1.51 21.19 8.36
C TYR A 193 -0.57 21.66 9.47
N GLU A 194 -0.94 22.71 10.19
CA GLU A 194 -0.15 23.25 11.31
C GLU A 194 -0.03 22.22 12.44
N ASP A 195 -1.12 21.54 12.82
CA ASP A 195 -1.10 20.48 13.85
C ASP A 195 -0.17 19.33 13.41
N LEU A 196 -0.26 18.87 12.16
CA LEU A 196 0.59 17.81 11.64
C LEU A 196 2.07 18.23 11.60
N GLU A 197 2.36 19.48 11.26
CA GLU A 197 3.73 19.99 11.22
C GLU A 197 4.31 20.15 12.64
N GLN A 198 3.57 20.73 13.57
CA GLN A 198 3.98 20.90 14.97
C GLN A 198 4.23 19.53 15.64
N ARG A 199 3.48 18.52 15.27
CA ARG A 199 3.60 17.16 15.80
C ARG A 199 4.55 16.28 15.00
N GLU A 200 5.32 16.88 14.09
CA GLU A 200 6.34 16.23 13.28
C GLU A 200 5.81 14.99 12.52
N ALA A 201 4.62 15.08 11.93
CA ALA A 201 4.06 14.02 11.09
C ALA A 201 5.03 13.67 9.97
N ILE A 202 5.37 12.39 9.82
CA ILE A 202 6.32 11.91 8.79
C ILE A 202 5.63 11.28 7.59
N GLY A 203 4.35 10.98 7.70
CA GLY A 203 3.56 10.38 6.64
C GLY A 203 2.29 9.73 7.14
N ASP A 204 1.62 9.02 6.24
CA ASP A 204 0.36 8.34 6.55
C ASP A 204 0.25 6.96 5.91
N CYS A 205 -0.64 6.15 6.46
CA CYS A 205 -1.17 4.93 5.86
C CYS A 205 -2.65 4.83 6.23
N CYS A 206 -3.50 4.45 5.28
CA CYS A 206 -4.97 4.47 5.46
C CYS A 206 -5.50 5.82 5.97
N CYS A 207 -4.88 6.92 5.55
CA CYS A 207 -5.20 8.29 6.01
C CYS A 207 -5.03 8.50 7.52
N ARG A 208 -4.21 7.67 8.16
CA ARG A 208 -3.79 7.79 9.56
C ARG A 208 -2.36 8.30 9.59
N PHE A 209 -2.19 9.55 9.99
CA PHE A 209 -0.87 10.18 10.11
C PHE A 209 -0.11 9.64 11.32
N VAL A 210 1.19 9.52 11.18
CA VAL A 210 2.08 8.99 12.22
C VAL A 210 3.28 9.90 12.44
N ASP A 211 3.81 9.88 13.67
CA ASP A 211 5.09 10.48 14.02
C ASP A 211 6.29 9.56 13.66
N ARG A 212 7.51 10.02 13.93
CA ARG A 212 8.75 9.28 13.66
C ARG A 212 8.86 7.92 14.35
N ASP A 213 8.11 7.72 15.43
CA ASP A 213 8.06 6.46 16.17
C ASP A 213 6.93 5.55 15.68
N GLY A 214 6.20 5.97 14.65
CA GLY A 214 5.06 5.26 14.08
C GLY A 214 3.80 5.32 14.95
N LYS A 215 3.76 6.22 15.94
CA LYS A 215 2.56 6.41 16.75
C LYS A 215 1.54 7.25 15.96
N VAL A 216 0.31 6.76 15.91
CA VAL A 216 -0.79 7.46 15.24
C VAL A 216 -1.08 8.78 15.95
N LEU A 217 -1.10 9.86 15.18
CA LEU A 217 -1.41 11.20 15.66
C LEU A 217 -2.92 11.35 15.81
N LYS A 218 -3.40 11.17 17.03
CA LYS A 218 -4.82 11.37 17.39
C LYS A 218 -5.09 12.85 17.65
N GLY A 219 -6.20 13.37 17.14
CA GLY A 219 -6.61 14.76 17.24
C GLY A 219 -7.80 15.06 16.35
N SER A 220 -8.08 16.32 16.08
CA SER A 220 -9.25 16.75 15.29
C SER A 220 -9.31 16.06 13.92
N LEU A 221 -8.21 16.04 13.17
CA LEU A 221 -8.16 15.39 11.85
C LEU A 221 -8.46 13.89 11.97
N TYR A 222 -7.81 13.19 12.92
CA TYR A 222 -8.07 11.75 13.15
C TYR A 222 -9.54 11.46 13.46
N GLU A 223 -10.17 12.29 14.32
CA GLU A 223 -11.56 12.12 14.73
C GLU A 223 -12.56 12.37 13.59
N ARG A 224 -12.17 13.16 12.58
CA ARG A 224 -12.98 13.45 11.39
C ARG A 224 -12.69 12.52 10.21
N THR A 225 -11.66 11.67 10.30
CA THR A 225 -11.21 10.80 9.20
C THR A 225 -11.95 9.48 9.20
N ILE A 226 -12.47 9.10 8.03
CA ILE A 226 -13.01 7.77 7.74
C ILE A 226 -11.90 6.93 7.11
N GLY A 227 -11.40 5.97 7.86
CA GLY A 227 -10.34 5.07 7.42
C GLY A 227 -10.10 3.98 8.46
N MET A 228 -9.61 2.85 8.01
CA MET A 228 -9.22 1.75 8.89
C MET A 228 -8.14 2.20 9.87
N ASP A 229 -8.22 1.78 11.10
CA ASP A 229 -7.16 2.02 12.06
C ASP A 229 -5.96 1.12 11.80
N LEU A 230 -4.74 1.65 12.02
CA LEU A 230 -3.51 0.90 11.75
C LEU A 230 -3.37 -0.33 12.66
N THR A 231 -3.96 -0.31 13.84
CA THR A 231 -4.04 -1.48 14.74
C THR A 231 -4.92 -2.59 14.17
N ASP A 232 -5.96 -2.24 13.42
CA ASP A 232 -6.81 -3.22 12.74
C ASP A 232 -6.14 -3.72 11.45
N LEU A 233 -5.46 -2.82 10.73
CA LEU A 233 -4.63 -3.18 9.57
C LEU A 233 -3.56 -4.22 9.95
N SER A 234 -2.93 -4.08 11.12
CA SER A 234 -1.92 -5.03 11.62
C SER A 234 -2.45 -6.44 11.91
N ARG A 235 -3.77 -6.58 12.08
CA ARG A 235 -4.44 -7.87 12.31
C ARG A 235 -4.83 -8.58 11.03
N VAL A 236 -4.81 -7.90 9.89
CA VAL A 236 -5.13 -8.51 8.59
C VAL A 236 -4.08 -9.59 8.27
N PRO A 237 -4.50 -10.80 7.86
CA PRO A 237 -3.57 -11.91 7.57
C PRO A 237 -2.44 -11.52 6.64
N THR A 238 -2.73 -10.73 5.61
CA THR A 238 -1.70 -10.12 4.76
C THR A 238 -2.04 -8.64 4.55
N SER A 239 -1.17 -7.75 5.04
CA SER A 239 -1.25 -6.30 4.80
C SER A 239 -0.02 -5.87 4.02
N VAL A 240 -0.20 -5.54 2.73
CA VAL A 240 0.92 -5.16 1.85
C VAL A 240 0.97 -3.66 1.64
N GLY A 241 2.12 -3.06 2.00
CA GLY A 241 2.47 -1.71 1.62
C GLY A 241 3.14 -1.69 0.25
N ILE A 242 2.64 -0.89 -0.69
CA ILE A 242 3.27 -0.67 -2.00
C ILE A 242 3.70 0.79 -2.05
N ALA A 243 4.97 1.05 -1.86
CA ALA A 243 5.50 2.40 -1.77
C ALA A 243 6.99 2.46 -2.07
N ARG A 244 7.42 3.56 -2.71
CA ARG A 244 8.83 3.87 -2.98
C ARG A 244 9.10 5.37 -2.81
N SER A 245 10.30 5.73 -2.85
CA SER A 245 10.97 7.03 -2.83
C SER A 245 11.57 7.40 -1.48
N LYS A 246 12.74 8.01 -1.52
CA LYS A 246 13.47 8.47 -0.32
C LYS A 246 12.64 9.32 0.65
N PRO A 247 11.81 10.28 0.17
CA PRO A 247 10.95 11.05 1.07
C PRO A 247 9.95 10.22 1.87
N LYS A 248 9.60 9.02 1.39
CA LYS A 248 8.68 8.10 2.08
C LYS A 248 9.39 7.09 3.00
N ALA A 249 10.70 6.97 2.93
CA ALA A 249 11.46 5.97 3.66
C ALA A 249 11.20 6.01 5.19
N LYS A 250 11.09 7.21 5.77
CA LYS A 250 10.75 7.37 7.20
C LYS A 250 9.38 6.81 7.54
N ALA A 251 8.37 7.08 6.71
CA ALA A 251 7.03 6.59 6.92
C ALA A 251 6.97 5.06 6.74
N ILE A 252 7.63 4.52 5.72
CA ILE A 252 7.71 3.07 5.50
C ILE A 252 8.38 2.40 6.70
N LEU A 253 9.51 2.92 7.17
CA LEU A 253 10.20 2.43 8.36
C LEU A 253 9.29 2.41 9.60
N ALA A 254 8.51 3.46 9.80
CA ALA A 254 7.56 3.54 10.90
C ALA A 254 6.47 2.46 10.82
N MET A 255 5.93 2.20 9.61
CA MET A 255 4.96 1.11 9.39
C MET A 255 5.59 -0.25 9.70
N LEU A 256 6.83 -0.49 9.30
CA LEU A 256 7.58 -1.73 9.55
C LEU A 256 7.85 -1.93 11.05
N LYS A 257 8.40 -0.93 11.73
CA LYS A 257 8.72 -0.99 13.16
C LYS A 257 7.50 -1.28 14.04
N ARG A 258 6.33 -0.77 13.64
CA ARG A 258 5.06 -1.00 14.35
C ARG A 258 4.32 -2.26 13.94
N GLY A 259 4.78 -2.93 12.88
CA GLY A 259 4.09 -4.10 12.35
C GLY A 259 2.70 -3.78 11.80
N TYR A 260 2.47 -2.53 11.34
CA TYR A 260 1.18 -2.16 10.74
C TYR A 260 0.98 -2.83 9.38
N ILE A 261 2.07 -3.11 8.70
CA ILE A 261 2.11 -3.95 7.49
C ILE A 261 3.01 -5.16 7.75
N ASN A 262 2.69 -6.30 7.15
CA ASN A 262 3.47 -7.52 7.23
C ASN A 262 3.98 -8.02 5.86
N ALA A 263 3.75 -7.21 4.82
CA ALA A 263 4.32 -7.38 3.49
C ALA A 263 4.69 -6.01 2.91
N LEU A 264 5.78 -5.95 2.15
CA LEU A 264 6.28 -4.72 1.54
C LEU A 264 6.69 -4.97 0.09
N ILE A 265 6.31 -4.04 -0.79
CA ILE A 265 6.88 -3.93 -2.13
C ILE A 265 7.45 -2.53 -2.26
N THR A 266 8.76 -2.46 -2.47
CA THR A 266 9.51 -1.21 -2.56
C THR A 266 10.61 -1.32 -3.60
N ASP A 267 11.36 -0.24 -3.83
CA ASP A 267 12.55 -0.27 -4.66
C ASP A 267 13.85 -0.29 -3.82
N GLU A 268 14.94 -0.66 -4.46
CA GLU A 268 16.26 -0.75 -3.84
C GLU A 268 16.70 0.58 -3.22
N GLU A 269 16.51 1.68 -3.94
CA GLU A 269 16.88 3.02 -3.46
C GLU A 269 16.16 3.38 -2.15
N THR A 270 14.89 3.05 -2.04
CA THR A 270 14.10 3.26 -0.81
C THR A 270 14.54 2.31 0.30
N ALA A 271 14.81 1.05 -0.02
CA ALA A 271 15.29 0.08 0.96
C ALA A 271 16.64 0.51 1.56
N LEU A 272 17.58 0.96 0.74
CA LEU A 272 18.86 1.48 1.20
C LEU A 272 18.71 2.76 2.05
N GLU A 273 17.80 3.66 1.68
CA GLU A 273 17.51 4.83 2.51
C GLU A 273 16.90 4.44 3.86
N ILE A 274 16.06 3.39 3.92
CA ILE A 274 15.55 2.84 5.19
C ILE A 274 16.69 2.31 6.07
N LEU A 275 17.64 1.56 5.51
CA LEU A 275 18.81 1.09 6.26
C LEU A 275 19.60 2.27 6.81
N LYS A 276 19.85 3.29 5.99
CA LYS A 276 20.58 4.49 6.36
C LYS A 276 19.94 5.25 7.52
N ILE A 277 18.63 5.55 7.44
CA ILE A 277 17.93 6.33 8.48
C ILE A 277 17.66 5.53 9.76
N SER A 278 17.83 4.20 9.71
CA SER A 278 17.72 3.32 10.89
C SER A 278 19.08 2.95 11.49
N ASP A 279 20.17 3.56 10.99
CA ASP A 279 21.56 3.26 11.38
C ASP A 279 21.88 1.75 11.32
N ASP A 280 21.35 1.07 10.29
CA ASP A 280 21.51 -0.37 10.13
C ASP A 280 22.90 -0.71 9.60
N LEU A 281 23.65 -1.47 10.36
CA LEU A 281 25.01 -1.90 9.99
C LEU A 281 25.05 -2.72 8.69
N TYR A 282 23.96 -3.40 8.34
CA TYR A 282 23.85 -4.15 7.10
C TYR A 282 24.05 -3.28 5.85
N LEU A 283 23.80 -1.97 5.93
CA LEU A 283 24.09 -1.06 4.83
C LEU A 283 25.56 -1.09 4.39
N GLN A 284 26.49 -1.20 5.33
CA GLN A 284 27.93 -1.27 5.01
C GLN A 284 28.27 -2.58 4.30
N GLU A 285 27.67 -3.68 4.74
CA GLU A 285 27.83 -5.00 4.11
C GLU A 285 27.24 -5.02 2.69
N TYR A 286 26.09 -4.40 2.50
CA TYR A 286 25.45 -4.33 1.19
C TYR A 286 26.25 -3.51 0.16
N LEU A 287 26.91 -2.43 0.60
CA LEU A 287 27.68 -1.53 -0.27
C LEU A 287 29.11 -2.03 -0.55
N ALA A 288 29.61 -3.00 0.23
CA ALA A 288 30.91 -3.63 0.01
C ALA A 288 30.87 -4.63 -1.17
#